data_65f32d550429cf20dac380d5de1c4591
#
_entry.id   65f32d550429cf20dac380d5de1c4591
#
_cell.length_a   1.000
_cell.length_b   1.000
_cell.length_c   1.000
_cell.angle_alpha   90.00
_cell.angle_beta   90.00
_cell.angle_gamma   90.00
#
_symmetry.space_group_name_H-M   'P 1'
#
loop_
_entity.id
_entity.type
_entity.pdbx_description
1 polymer ?
#
loop_
_entity_poly.entity_id
_entity_poly.type
_entity_poly.pdbx_seq_one_letter_code
_entity_poly.pdbx_strand_id
1 'polypeptide(L)'
;NAARTAETEDELWVVEHPPVFTQGLAGKPEHLLIRDDIPVVQIDRGGQITYHGPGQLVVYTMIDFKRRKTSVRRIVSALENSIISTLSEYGIKAAADPGRPGVYVDGRKIASLGLRIKNGSVYHGLALNVNMDLSPFTHINPCGYAGMEMVQIADFIRPCPSLAEVAGKLTGHLQRELNFQ
;
A
#
# COMPACT_ATOMS: atom_id res chain seq x y z
N ASN A 1 -7.22 15.93 2.98
CA ASN A 1 -8.30 15.88 1.98
C ASN A 1 -9.53 16.70 2.36
N ALA A 2 -9.84 16.85 3.65
CA ALA A 2 -11.02 17.64 4.07
C ALA A 2 -10.91 19.14 3.69
N ALA A 3 -9.70 19.66 3.62
CA ALA A 3 -9.40 21.06 3.27
C ALA A 3 -9.04 21.26 1.78
N ARG A 4 -9.15 20.23 0.94
CA ARG A 4 -8.85 20.40 -0.49
C ARG A 4 -9.83 21.34 -1.17
N THR A 5 -9.28 22.19 -2.02
CA THR A 5 -9.99 23.05 -2.95
C THR A 5 -9.70 22.60 -4.39
N ALA A 6 -10.32 23.22 -5.38
CA ALA A 6 -10.03 22.97 -6.80
C ALA A 6 -8.56 23.30 -7.17
N GLU A 7 -7.91 24.18 -6.40
CA GLU A 7 -6.53 24.64 -6.61
C GLU A 7 -5.48 23.81 -5.85
N THR A 8 -5.94 22.94 -4.92
CA THR A 8 -5.02 22.12 -4.13
C THR A 8 -4.29 21.13 -5.05
N GLU A 9 -2.97 21.16 -5.07
CA GLU A 9 -2.16 20.25 -5.86
C GLU A 9 -2.32 18.80 -5.42
N ASP A 10 -2.01 17.88 -6.31
CA ASP A 10 -1.93 16.47 -5.99
C ASP A 10 -0.57 16.17 -5.39
N GLU A 11 -0.54 15.28 -4.39
CA GLU A 11 0.66 15.01 -3.61
C GLU A 11 0.88 13.51 -3.42
N LEU A 12 2.14 13.10 -3.33
CA LEU A 12 2.58 11.79 -2.88
C LEU A 12 3.39 11.98 -1.60
N TRP A 13 2.95 11.38 -0.51
CA TRP A 13 3.71 11.38 0.75
C TRP A 13 4.31 10.02 1.00
N VAL A 14 5.63 10.00 1.03
CA VAL A 14 6.42 8.80 1.30
C VAL A 14 6.77 8.77 2.77
N VAL A 15 6.32 7.75 3.48
CA VAL A 15 6.47 7.67 4.93
C VAL A 15 6.77 6.23 5.38
N GLU A 16 7.22 6.12 6.61
CA GLU A 16 7.35 4.89 7.39
C GLU A 16 6.57 5.07 8.69
N HIS A 17 5.94 4.02 9.19
CA HIS A 17 5.15 4.06 10.41
C HIS A 17 5.82 3.29 11.54
N PRO A 18 5.61 3.67 12.81
CA PRO A 18 5.84 2.77 13.93
C PRO A 18 4.89 1.57 13.84
N PRO A 19 5.14 0.47 14.60
CA PRO A 19 4.25 -0.68 14.63
C PRO A 19 2.80 -0.29 14.95
N VAL A 20 1.88 -0.60 14.03
CA VAL A 20 0.45 -0.30 14.17
C VAL A 20 -0.40 -1.22 13.30
N PHE A 21 -1.49 -1.73 13.84
CA PHE A 21 -2.58 -2.29 13.05
C PHE A 21 -3.56 -1.17 12.66
N THR A 22 -3.90 -1.10 11.38
CA THR A 22 -4.97 -0.21 10.92
C THR A 22 -6.17 -1.01 10.46
N GLN A 23 -7.35 -0.70 10.98
CA GLN A 23 -8.61 -1.33 10.60
C GLN A 23 -9.38 -0.39 9.67
N GLY A 24 -9.62 -0.84 8.44
CA GLY A 24 -10.34 -0.07 7.43
C GLY A 24 -11.85 -0.17 7.61
N LEU A 25 -12.60 0.47 6.71
CA LEU A 25 -14.08 0.57 6.78
C LEU A 25 -14.79 -0.79 6.69
N ALA A 26 -14.19 -1.78 6.03
CA ALA A 26 -14.72 -3.14 5.96
C ALA A 26 -14.20 -4.02 7.10
N GLY A 27 -13.47 -3.44 8.07
CA GLY A 27 -12.83 -4.15 9.15
C GLY A 27 -13.81 -4.86 10.06
N LYS A 28 -13.54 -6.13 10.33
CA LYS A 28 -14.32 -6.96 11.24
C LYS A 28 -13.44 -7.41 12.40
N PRO A 29 -13.95 -7.40 13.65
CA PRO A 29 -13.18 -7.80 14.82
C PRO A 29 -12.59 -9.22 14.74
N GLU A 30 -13.27 -10.13 14.05
CA GLU A 30 -12.86 -11.54 13.86
C GLU A 30 -11.55 -11.71 13.08
N HIS A 31 -11.09 -10.66 12.38
CA HIS A 31 -9.83 -10.68 11.65
C HIS A 31 -8.61 -10.24 12.49
N LEU A 32 -8.82 -9.80 13.72
CA LEU A 32 -7.78 -9.64 14.72
C LEU A 32 -7.72 -10.93 15.56
N LEU A 33 -6.75 -11.80 15.27
CA LEU A 33 -6.62 -13.13 15.86
C LEU A 33 -5.91 -13.11 17.21
N ILE A 34 -4.88 -12.29 17.34
CA ILE A 34 -4.07 -12.14 18.55
C ILE A 34 -4.02 -10.65 18.92
N ARG A 35 -4.30 -10.35 20.18
CA ARG A 35 -4.12 -9.02 20.76
C ARG A 35 -2.79 -8.99 21.50
N ASP A 36 -1.94 -8.06 21.12
CA ASP A 36 -0.65 -7.78 21.75
C ASP A 36 -0.54 -6.27 22.06
N ASP A 37 0.67 -5.80 22.34
CA ASP A 37 0.94 -4.39 22.65
C ASP A 37 0.92 -3.46 21.42
N ILE A 38 0.74 -4.00 20.20
CA ILE A 38 0.65 -3.19 18.98
C ILE A 38 -0.70 -2.49 18.92
N PRO A 39 -0.74 -1.16 18.82
CA PRO A 39 -1.99 -0.42 18.76
C PRO A 39 -2.86 -0.81 17.57
N VAL A 40 -4.17 -0.88 17.77
CA VAL A 40 -5.17 -1.05 16.70
C VAL A 40 -5.92 0.26 16.51
N VAL A 41 -5.77 0.87 15.32
CA VAL A 41 -6.37 2.17 14.99
C VAL A 41 -7.44 2.00 13.92
N GLN A 42 -8.66 2.46 14.21
CA GLN A 42 -9.72 2.52 13.22
C GLN A 42 -9.49 3.72 12.29
N ILE A 43 -9.46 3.46 10.97
CA ILE A 43 -9.27 4.51 9.97
C ILE A 43 -10.27 4.36 8.82
N ASP A 44 -10.40 5.39 8.01
CA ASP A 44 -11.43 5.47 6.95
C ASP A 44 -10.95 5.00 5.57
N ARG A 45 -9.80 4.29 5.47
CA ARG A 45 -9.42 3.64 4.21
C ARG A 45 -10.34 2.46 3.88
N GLY A 46 -10.38 2.09 2.62
CA GLY A 46 -11.01 0.83 2.21
C GLY A 46 -10.29 -0.40 2.76
N GLY A 47 -10.98 -1.54 2.74
CA GLY A 47 -10.43 -2.84 3.14
C GLY A 47 -10.55 -3.17 4.63
N GLN A 48 -9.96 -4.30 4.99
CA GLN A 48 -9.96 -4.92 6.32
C GLN A 48 -8.75 -4.45 7.15
N ILE A 49 -8.39 -5.21 8.20
CA ILE A 49 -7.21 -4.98 9.01
C ILE A 49 -5.92 -5.25 8.22
N THR A 50 -4.89 -4.45 8.47
CA THR A 50 -3.50 -4.67 8.01
C THR A 50 -2.52 -4.17 9.05
N TYR A 51 -1.23 -4.46 8.85
CA TYR A 51 -0.14 -4.03 9.71
C TYR A 51 0.78 -3.05 8.97
N HIS A 52 1.28 -2.07 9.70
CA HIS A 52 2.35 -1.18 9.30
C HIS A 52 3.45 -1.19 10.36
N GLY A 53 4.71 -1.08 9.93
CA GLY A 53 5.85 -1.05 10.83
C GLY A 53 7.14 -0.63 10.13
N PRO A 54 8.23 -0.46 10.90
CA PRO A 54 9.54 -0.13 10.36
C PRO A 54 9.99 -1.11 9.27
N GLY A 55 10.57 -0.58 8.20
CA GLY A 55 10.96 -1.37 7.03
C GLY A 55 9.87 -1.56 5.98
N GLN A 56 8.67 -0.99 6.19
CA GLN A 56 7.60 -0.94 5.20
C GLN A 56 7.51 0.45 4.58
N LEU A 57 7.57 0.52 3.26
CA LEU A 57 7.40 1.77 2.52
C LEU A 57 5.91 2.06 2.31
N VAL A 58 5.41 3.14 2.91
CA VAL A 58 4.02 3.59 2.72
C VAL A 58 4.01 4.84 1.84
N VAL A 59 3.15 4.86 0.83
CA VAL A 59 2.93 6.05 -0.01
C VAL A 59 1.47 6.44 0.05
N TYR A 60 1.21 7.61 0.63
CA TYR A 60 -0.11 8.23 0.56
C TYR A 60 -0.26 9.00 -0.75
N THR A 61 -1.39 8.79 -1.42
CA THR A 61 -1.71 9.40 -2.71
C THR A 61 -2.91 10.33 -2.54
N MET A 62 -2.65 11.64 -2.59
CA MET A 62 -3.70 12.65 -2.50
C MET A 62 -3.97 13.21 -3.90
N ILE A 63 -4.91 12.61 -4.62
CA ILE A 63 -5.15 12.86 -6.04
C ILE A 63 -6.59 13.27 -6.30
N ASP A 64 -6.79 14.39 -7.00
CA ASP A 64 -8.08 14.78 -7.54
C ASP A 64 -8.30 14.11 -8.90
N PHE A 65 -9.02 12.98 -8.88
CA PHE A 65 -9.26 12.20 -10.09
C PHE A 65 -10.29 12.87 -11.03
N LYS A 66 -11.15 13.75 -10.53
CA LYS A 66 -12.08 14.53 -11.37
C LYS A 66 -11.32 15.56 -12.19
N ARG A 67 -10.45 16.35 -11.55
CA ARG A 67 -9.59 17.32 -12.22
C ARG A 67 -8.72 16.66 -13.27
N ARG A 68 -8.17 15.48 -12.97
CA ARG A 68 -7.36 14.69 -13.89
C ARG A 68 -8.14 13.96 -14.97
N LYS A 69 -9.48 14.04 -14.96
CA LYS A 69 -10.36 13.32 -15.89
C LYS A 69 -10.01 11.82 -15.99
N THR A 70 -9.71 11.21 -14.86
CA THR A 70 -9.36 9.79 -14.73
C THR A 70 -10.36 9.05 -13.84
N SER A 71 -10.18 7.77 -13.66
CA SER A 71 -11.04 6.93 -12.81
C SER A 71 -10.26 6.34 -11.63
N VAL A 72 -10.98 6.00 -10.57
CA VAL A 72 -10.40 5.30 -9.41
C VAL A 72 -9.74 3.99 -9.84
N ARG A 73 -10.35 3.25 -10.77
CA ARG A 73 -9.78 2.00 -11.30
C ARG A 73 -8.42 2.25 -11.99
N ARG A 74 -8.30 3.34 -12.77
CA ARG A 74 -7.03 3.72 -13.41
C ARG A 74 -5.97 4.07 -12.36
N ILE A 75 -6.35 4.75 -11.26
CA ILE A 75 -5.43 5.04 -10.17
C ILE A 75 -4.96 3.74 -9.50
N VAL A 76 -5.86 2.82 -9.16
CA VAL A 76 -5.50 1.51 -8.60
C VAL A 76 -4.50 0.79 -9.50
N SER A 77 -4.79 0.70 -10.80
CA SER A 77 -3.88 0.07 -11.77
C SER A 77 -2.52 0.78 -11.85
N ALA A 78 -2.51 2.11 -11.78
CA ALA A 78 -1.26 2.88 -11.77
C ALA A 78 -0.41 2.58 -10.53
N LEU A 79 -1.04 2.45 -9.35
CA LEU A 79 -0.32 2.06 -8.12
C LEU A 79 0.25 0.64 -8.22
N GLU A 80 -0.56 -0.33 -8.69
CA GLU A 80 -0.12 -1.72 -8.87
C GLU A 80 1.02 -1.82 -9.90
N ASN A 81 0.87 -1.19 -11.06
CA ASN A 81 1.89 -1.17 -12.11
C ASN A 81 3.20 -0.52 -11.63
N SER A 82 3.12 0.56 -10.85
CA SER A 82 4.30 1.21 -10.28
C SER A 82 5.07 0.30 -9.34
N ILE A 83 4.36 -0.46 -8.50
CA ILE A 83 4.98 -1.46 -7.62
C ILE A 83 5.61 -2.58 -8.45
N ILE A 84 4.88 -3.13 -9.42
CA ILE A 84 5.36 -4.21 -10.29
C ILE A 84 6.62 -3.76 -11.05
N SER A 85 6.62 -2.56 -11.62
CA SER A 85 7.77 -2.00 -12.32
C SER A 85 8.98 -1.80 -11.39
N THR A 86 8.73 -1.32 -10.17
CA THR A 86 9.78 -1.19 -9.14
C THR A 86 10.40 -2.54 -8.80
N LEU A 87 9.57 -3.56 -8.56
CA LEU A 87 10.02 -4.91 -8.23
C LEU A 87 10.78 -5.55 -9.40
N SER A 88 10.35 -5.29 -10.63
CA SER A 88 11.01 -5.76 -11.85
C SER A 88 12.44 -5.24 -12.00
N GLU A 89 12.73 -4.00 -11.56
CA GLU A 89 14.10 -3.45 -11.55
C GLU A 89 15.05 -4.22 -10.61
N TYR A 90 14.48 -4.95 -9.64
CA TYR A 90 15.21 -5.85 -8.75
C TYR A 90 15.16 -7.32 -9.19
N GLY A 91 14.63 -7.60 -10.38
CA GLY A 91 14.48 -8.97 -10.88
C GLY A 91 13.37 -9.78 -10.23
N ILE A 92 12.51 -9.15 -9.42
CA ILE A 92 11.39 -9.80 -8.73
C ILE A 92 10.17 -9.78 -9.65
N LYS A 93 9.70 -10.96 -10.05
CA LYS A 93 8.48 -11.11 -10.87
C LYS A 93 7.24 -11.03 -9.99
N ALA A 94 6.47 -9.98 -10.16
CA ALA A 94 5.26 -9.73 -9.39
C ALA A 94 4.06 -9.48 -10.31
N ALA A 95 2.85 -9.71 -9.79
CA ALA A 95 1.60 -9.49 -10.52
C ALA A 95 0.53 -8.91 -9.60
N ALA A 96 -0.41 -8.15 -10.18
CA ALA A 96 -1.66 -7.77 -9.54
C ALA A 96 -2.69 -8.91 -9.68
N ASP A 97 -3.61 -9.01 -8.73
CA ASP A 97 -4.72 -9.95 -8.77
C ASP A 97 -6.05 -9.15 -8.85
N PRO A 98 -6.82 -9.28 -9.94
CA PRO A 98 -8.08 -8.54 -10.11
C PRO A 98 -9.11 -8.79 -9.00
N GLY A 99 -9.07 -9.93 -8.33
CA GLY A 99 -9.96 -10.31 -7.24
C GLY A 99 -9.50 -9.84 -5.85
N ARG A 100 -8.24 -9.47 -5.72
CA ARG A 100 -7.61 -9.14 -4.44
C ARG A 100 -6.66 -7.96 -4.58
N PRO A 101 -7.10 -6.70 -4.38
CA PRO A 101 -6.26 -5.52 -4.54
C PRO A 101 -4.91 -5.65 -3.83
N GLY A 102 -3.82 -5.40 -4.57
CA GLY A 102 -2.45 -5.55 -4.09
C GLY A 102 -1.54 -6.17 -5.13
N VAL A 103 -0.27 -6.35 -4.75
CA VAL A 103 0.75 -6.97 -5.61
C VAL A 103 1.30 -8.22 -4.94
N TYR A 104 1.50 -9.26 -5.74
CA TYR A 104 1.83 -10.61 -5.29
C TYR A 104 3.07 -11.15 -6.01
N VAL A 105 3.85 -11.94 -5.30
CA VAL A 105 4.98 -12.73 -5.81
C VAL A 105 4.69 -14.19 -5.46
N ASP A 106 4.58 -15.05 -6.45
CA ASP A 106 4.24 -16.48 -6.28
C ASP A 106 3.01 -16.72 -5.39
N GLY A 107 1.96 -15.90 -5.57
CA GLY A 107 0.72 -15.96 -4.80
C GLY A 107 0.77 -15.35 -3.39
N ARG A 108 1.95 -14.94 -2.89
CA ARG A 108 2.17 -14.31 -1.59
C ARG A 108 2.18 -12.80 -1.74
N LYS A 109 1.58 -12.09 -0.79
CA LYS A 109 1.38 -10.65 -0.90
C LYS A 109 2.63 -9.86 -0.48
N ILE A 110 3.14 -9.02 -1.38
CA ILE A 110 4.28 -8.12 -1.11
C ILE A 110 3.85 -6.68 -0.88
N ALA A 111 2.70 -6.26 -1.43
CA ALA A 111 2.18 -4.92 -1.25
C ALA A 111 0.66 -4.90 -1.13
N SER A 112 0.16 -4.03 -0.26
CA SER A 112 -1.26 -3.80 -0.01
C SER A 112 -1.69 -2.44 -0.54
N LEU A 113 -2.93 -2.36 -1.02
CA LEU A 113 -3.57 -1.11 -1.44
C LEU A 113 -4.83 -0.87 -0.60
N GLY A 114 -5.02 0.37 -0.16
CA GLY A 114 -6.22 0.78 0.54
C GLY A 114 -6.49 2.25 0.29
N LEU A 115 -7.48 2.55 -0.55
CA LEU A 115 -7.86 3.92 -0.91
C LEU A 115 -9.16 4.33 -0.23
N ARG A 116 -9.33 5.62 -0.03
CA ARG A 116 -10.60 6.27 0.29
C ARG A 116 -10.95 7.25 -0.81
N ILE A 117 -12.21 7.25 -1.19
CA ILE A 117 -12.77 8.17 -2.19
C ILE A 117 -13.68 9.14 -1.46
N LYS A 118 -13.45 10.44 -1.64
CA LYS A 118 -14.32 11.48 -1.09
C LYS A 118 -14.22 12.74 -1.96
N ASN A 119 -15.37 13.32 -2.31
CA ASN A 119 -15.49 14.60 -3.02
C ASN A 119 -14.70 14.68 -4.36
N GLY A 120 -14.55 13.55 -5.08
CA GLY A 120 -13.82 13.53 -6.35
C GLY A 120 -12.32 13.35 -6.23
N SER A 121 -11.83 13.11 -5.01
CA SER A 121 -10.42 12.84 -4.72
C SER A 121 -10.25 11.46 -4.07
N VAL A 122 -9.05 10.88 -4.24
CA VAL A 122 -8.59 9.72 -3.49
C VAL A 122 -7.55 10.13 -2.46
N TYR A 123 -7.46 9.36 -1.37
CA TYR A 123 -6.41 9.46 -0.36
C TYR A 123 -6.15 8.10 0.31
N HIS A 124 -5.21 8.01 1.25
CA HIS A 124 -4.48 6.82 1.60
C HIS A 124 -3.63 6.36 0.39
N GLY A 125 -3.41 5.06 0.16
CA GLY A 125 -2.55 4.64 -0.93
C GLY A 125 -2.10 3.20 -0.85
N LEU A 126 -0.79 2.99 -0.82
CA LEU A 126 -0.15 1.68 -0.85
C LEU A 126 0.84 1.49 0.30
N ALA A 127 1.12 0.22 0.61
CA ALA A 127 2.18 -0.19 1.52
C ALA A 127 2.96 -1.34 0.88
N LEU A 128 4.27 -1.15 0.68
CA LEU A 128 5.20 -2.12 0.10
C LEU A 128 6.15 -2.63 1.19
N ASN A 129 6.18 -3.94 1.40
CA ASN A 129 7.08 -4.57 2.34
C ASN A 129 8.50 -4.62 1.74
N VAL A 130 9.48 -3.97 2.39
CA VAL A 130 10.87 -3.91 1.91
C VAL A 130 11.77 -4.78 2.76
N ASN A 131 11.95 -4.45 4.03
CA ASN A 131 12.75 -5.21 4.99
C ASN A 131 12.23 -4.95 6.41
N MET A 132 11.20 -5.66 6.82
CA MET A 132 10.46 -5.44 8.04
C MET A 132 10.25 -6.75 8.81
N ASP A 133 9.80 -6.64 10.05
CA ASP A 133 9.26 -7.80 10.76
C ASP A 133 7.85 -8.13 10.21
N LEU A 134 7.71 -9.28 9.56
CA LEU A 134 6.44 -9.78 9.04
C LEU A 134 5.63 -10.56 10.07
N SER A 135 6.19 -10.87 11.25
CA SER A 135 5.52 -11.69 12.27
C SER A 135 4.17 -11.11 12.74
N PRO A 136 3.97 -9.78 12.87
CA PRO A 136 2.66 -9.25 13.25
C PRO A 136 1.53 -9.55 12.26
N PHE A 137 1.84 -9.83 10.99
CA PHE A 137 0.80 -10.27 10.05
C PHE A 137 0.17 -11.61 10.42
N THR A 138 0.84 -12.45 11.23
CA THR A 138 0.27 -13.70 11.76
C THR A 138 -0.79 -13.46 12.84
N HIS A 139 -0.84 -12.27 13.40
CA HIS A 139 -1.82 -11.87 14.41
C HIS A 139 -3.16 -11.43 13.82
N ILE A 140 -3.26 -11.36 12.51
CA ILE A 140 -4.44 -10.91 11.78
C ILE A 140 -4.74 -11.82 10.60
N ASN A 141 -5.97 -11.70 10.03
CA ASN A 141 -6.26 -12.16 8.68
C ASN A 141 -6.07 -10.97 7.72
N PRO A 142 -4.90 -10.81 7.07
CA PRO A 142 -4.61 -9.63 6.26
C PRO A 142 -5.64 -9.50 5.14
N CYS A 143 -6.22 -8.31 4.99
CA CYS A 143 -7.27 -8.05 4.00
C CYS A 143 -8.51 -8.96 4.13
N GLY A 144 -8.71 -9.63 5.27
CA GLY A 144 -9.82 -10.56 5.51
C GLY A 144 -9.61 -11.98 4.95
N TYR A 145 -8.43 -12.29 4.45
CA TYR A 145 -8.12 -13.62 3.90
C TYR A 145 -7.32 -14.43 4.92
N ALA A 146 -7.94 -15.51 5.44
CA ALA A 146 -7.25 -16.45 6.33
C ALA A 146 -6.09 -17.14 5.60
N GLY A 147 -4.94 -17.23 6.26
CA GLY A 147 -3.76 -17.90 5.72
C GLY A 147 -3.05 -17.16 4.59
N MET A 148 -3.33 -15.85 4.39
CA MET A 148 -2.59 -15.05 3.42
C MET A 148 -1.14 -14.87 3.87
N GLU A 149 -0.21 -15.40 3.09
CA GLU A 149 1.21 -15.21 3.33
C GLU A 149 1.67 -13.84 2.86
N MET A 150 2.48 -13.18 3.71
CA MET A 150 3.13 -11.92 3.38
C MET A 150 4.60 -12.16 3.09
N VAL A 151 5.13 -11.44 2.11
CA VAL A 151 6.56 -11.44 1.74
C VAL A 151 7.07 -10.02 1.62
N GLN A 152 8.37 -9.86 1.50
CA GLN A 152 9.07 -8.58 1.39
C GLN A 152 10.23 -8.66 0.39
N ILE A 153 10.77 -7.54 -0.04
CA ILE A 153 11.89 -7.49 -0.99
C ILE A 153 13.11 -8.25 -0.45
N ALA A 154 13.39 -8.14 0.86
CA ALA A 154 14.50 -8.82 1.52
C ALA A 154 14.46 -10.36 1.43
N ASP A 155 13.30 -10.95 1.14
CA ASP A 155 13.17 -12.41 0.96
C ASP A 155 13.74 -12.89 -0.39
N PHE A 156 13.90 -11.97 -1.36
CA PHE A 156 14.27 -12.30 -2.74
C PHE A 156 15.66 -11.83 -3.13
N ILE A 157 16.16 -10.75 -2.53
CA ILE A 157 17.46 -10.16 -2.91
C ILE A 157 18.33 -9.83 -1.70
N ARG A 158 19.63 -10.05 -1.87
CA ARG A 158 20.65 -9.70 -0.85
C ARG A 158 21.89 -9.10 -1.52
N PRO A 159 22.38 -7.95 -1.03
CA PRO A 159 21.83 -7.17 0.08
C PRO A 159 20.48 -6.56 -0.27
N CYS A 160 19.60 -6.40 0.72
CA CYS A 160 18.34 -5.72 0.52
C CYS A 160 18.59 -4.23 0.25
N PRO A 161 17.93 -3.62 -0.76
CA PRO A 161 18.04 -2.19 -1.01
C PRO A 161 17.50 -1.38 0.18
N SER A 162 18.00 -0.17 0.36
CA SER A 162 17.47 0.73 1.39
C SER A 162 16.06 1.20 1.06
N LEU A 163 15.28 1.57 2.10
CA LEU A 163 13.97 2.18 1.91
C LEU A 163 14.02 3.41 1.02
N ALA A 164 15.06 4.26 1.16
CA ALA A 164 15.24 5.46 0.34
C ALA A 164 15.45 5.13 -1.15
N GLU A 165 16.23 4.08 -1.46
CA GLU A 165 16.44 3.60 -2.83
C GLU A 165 15.13 3.10 -3.45
N VAL A 166 14.40 2.23 -2.73
CA VAL A 166 13.10 1.71 -3.18
C VAL A 166 12.09 2.84 -3.36
N ALA A 167 12.06 3.80 -2.43
CA ALA A 167 11.19 4.97 -2.50
C ALA A 167 11.46 5.82 -3.74
N GLY A 168 12.73 6.07 -4.07
CA GLY A 168 13.13 6.83 -5.27
C GLY A 168 12.63 6.16 -6.56
N LYS A 169 12.81 4.84 -6.69
CA LYS A 169 12.31 4.07 -7.84
C LYS A 169 10.79 4.09 -7.91
N LEU A 170 10.13 3.77 -6.81
CA LEU A 170 8.66 3.70 -6.74
C LEU A 170 8.01 5.05 -7.06
N THR A 171 8.51 6.14 -6.49
CA THR A 171 7.98 7.47 -6.79
C THR A 171 8.19 7.87 -8.25
N GLY A 172 9.32 7.52 -8.86
CA GLY A 172 9.57 7.71 -10.29
C GLY A 172 8.57 6.96 -11.17
N HIS A 173 8.21 5.72 -10.82
CA HIS A 173 7.16 4.97 -11.53
C HIS A 173 5.77 5.58 -11.28
N LEU A 174 5.44 5.94 -10.04
CA LEU A 174 4.17 6.59 -9.71
C LEU A 174 3.98 7.90 -10.47
N GLN A 175 5.01 8.74 -10.57
CA GLN A 175 4.95 9.99 -11.33
C GLN A 175 4.65 9.74 -12.81
N ARG A 176 5.28 8.74 -13.43
CA ARG A 176 5.02 8.35 -14.82
C ARG A 176 3.61 7.79 -15.01
N GLU A 177 3.20 6.82 -14.21
CA GLU A 177 1.89 6.15 -14.33
C GLU A 177 0.71 7.10 -14.06
N LEU A 178 0.90 8.03 -13.14
CA LEU A 178 -0.11 9.02 -12.75
C LEU A 178 0.00 10.33 -13.55
N ASN A 179 0.98 10.46 -14.47
CA ASN A 179 1.24 11.68 -15.24
C ASN A 179 1.38 12.93 -14.34
N PHE A 180 2.15 12.84 -13.25
CA PHE A 180 2.58 14.02 -12.50
C PHE A 180 3.60 14.77 -13.37
N GLN A 181 3.30 16.01 -13.69
CA GLN A 181 4.22 16.94 -14.36
C GLN A 181 5.09 17.64 -13.32
#